data_af83c81a06fbd1052c11170624cc7821
#
_entry.id   af83c81a06fbd1052c11170624cc7821
#
_cell.length_a   1.000
_cell.length_b   1.000
_cell.length_c   1.000
_cell.angle_alpha   90.00
_cell.angle_beta   90.00
_cell.angle_gamma   90.00
#
_symmetry.space_group_name_H-M   'P 1'
#
loop_
_entity.id
_entity.type
_entity.pdbx_description
1 polymer ?
#
loop_
_entity_poly.entity_id
_entity_poly.type
_entity_poly.pdbx_seq_one_letter_code
_entity_poly.pdbx_strand_id
1 'polypeptide(L)'
;VTATMFLKKIEELIKNNKISEDSKILFVNDGSNDKTWEIIKNLSQKEQHFVGITQSRNRGHQNAVLAGLMEAKDHCDITISIDCDGQDDINAMDEMVDAFLEGCDVVYGVRSKRDTDTFFKKFTAESFYKLLNWMGVEVVFNHADYRLLSNRVLREFANFKEVNIFL
;
A
#
# COMPACT_ATOMS: atom_id res chain seq x y z
N VAL A 1 17.83 3.21 3.74
CA VAL A 1 17.78 3.10 2.27
C VAL A 1 16.35 3.33 1.79
N THR A 2 15.39 2.53 2.19
CA THR A 2 13.99 2.58 1.71
C THR A 2 13.31 3.92 1.99
N ALA A 3 13.41 4.48 3.20
CA ALA A 3 12.84 5.79 3.55
C ALA A 3 13.33 6.93 2.63
N THR A 4 14.64 6.94 2.31
CA THR A 4 15.22 7.95 1.41
C THR A 4 14.71 7.79 -0.03
N MET A 5 14.44 6.57 -0.45
CA MET A 5 13.89 6.28 -1.77
C MET A 5 12.45 6.81 -1.90
N PHE A 6 11.61 6.55 -0.89
CA PHE A 6 10.26 7.09 -0.85
C PHE A 6 10.22 8.61 -0.76
N LEU A 7 11.12 9.24 0.02
CA LEU A 7 11.20 10.70 0.11
C LEU A 7 11.50 11.32 -1.26
N LYS A 8 12.50 10.80 -1.97
CA LYS A 8 12.83 11.28 -3.31
C LYS A 8 11.66 11.15 -4.28
N LYS A 9 10.88 10.06 -4.17
CA LYS A 9 9.71 9.86 -5.04
C LYS A 9 8.60 10.87 -4.75
N ILE A 10 8.32 11.15 -3.48
CA ILE A 10 7.36 12.21 -3.10
C ILE A 10 7.82 13.57 -3.60
N GLU A 11 9.09 13.93 -3.39
CA GLU A 11 9.66 15.20 -3.88
C GLU A 11 9.54 15.33 -5.41
N GLU A 12 9.76 14.23 -6.14
CA GLU A 12 9.56 14.18 -7.59
C GLU A 12 8.09 14.41 -8.00
N LEU A 13 7.15 13.73 -7.35
CA LEU A 13 5.72 13.88 -7.62
C LEU A 13 5.23 15.30 -7.27
N ILE A 14 5.71 15.91 -6.17
CA ILE A 14 5.43 17.29 -5.81
C ILE A 14 5.98 18.25 -6.88
N LYS A 15 7.23 18.08 -7.28
CA LYS A 15 7.87 18.91 -8.32
C LYS A 15 7.12 18.85 -9.66
N ASN A 16 6.53 17.71 -9.97
CA ASN A 16 5.72 17.49 -11.17
C ASN A 16 4.27 17.95 -11.00
N ASN A 17 3.90 18.58 -9.88
CA ASN A 17 2.54 19.02 -9.53
C ASN A 17 1.49 17.90 -9.54
N LYS A 18 1.89 16.66 -9.28
CA LYS A 18 0.99 15.50 -9.21
C LYS A 18 0.36 15.33 -7.84
N ILE A 19 1.08 15.72 -6.77
CA ILE A 19 0.61 15.66 -5.38
C ILE A 19 0.94 16.95 -4.64
N SER A 20 0.27 17.19 -3.50
CA SER A 20 0.49 18.36 -2.64
C SER A 20 1.83 18.29 -1.90
N GLU A 21 2.39 19.48 -1.56
CA GLU A 21 3.53 19.62 -0.64
C GLU A 21 3.24 19.07 0.77
N ASP A 22 1.96 18.97 1.16
CA ASP A 22 1.54 18.40 2.44
C ASP A 22 1.51 16.86 2.46
N SER A 23 1.82 16.20 1.33
CA SER A 23 1.84 14.75 1.21
C SER A 23 2.81 14.11 2.20
N LYS A 24 2.43 12.97 2.78
CA LYS A 24 3.17 12.27 3.84
C LYS A 24 3.48 10.83 3.47
N ILE A 25 4.56 10.33 4.05
CA ILE A 25 4.91 8.91 4.09
C ILE A 25 4.57 8.41 5.49
N LEU A 26 3.53 7.57 5.60
CA LEU A 26 3.08 6.98 6.85
C LEU A 26 3.73 5.60 7.04
N PHE A 27 4.66 5.49 7.98
CA PHE A 27 5.22 4.21 8.40
C PHE A 27 4.32 3.56 9.44
N VAL A 28 3.93 2.32 9.19
CA VAL A 28 3.14 1.52 10.12
C VAL A 28 4.03 0.43 10.72
N ASN A 29 4.25 0.50 12.03
CA ASN A 29 4.98 -0.51 12.77
C ASN A 29 4.01 -1.50 13.43
N ASP A 30 4.05 -2.76 13.03
CA ASP A 30 3.19 -3.84 13.58
C ASP A 30 3.79 -4.42 14.88
N GLY A 31 4.08 -3.54 15.84
CA GLY A 31 4.56 -3.96 17.17
C GLY A 31 5.91 -4.67 17.16
N SER A 32 6.86 -4.22 16.33
CA SER A 32 8.21 -4.79 16.26
C SER A 32 8.93 -4.68 17.62
N ASN A 33 9.68 -5.72 17.99
CA ASN A 33 10.45 -5.78 19.23
C ASN A 33 11.90 -5.26 19.07
N ASP A 34 12.30 -4.89 17.87
CA ASP A 34 13.62 -4.36 17.53
C ASP A 34 13.63 -2.82 17.52
N LYS A 35 14.68 -2.22 16.96
CA LYS A 35 14.85 -0.77 16.88
C LYS A 35 13.99 -0.08 15.82
N THR A 36 13.10 -0.79 15.12
CA THR A 36 12.29 -0.24 14.02
C THR A 36 11.50 0.99 14.44
N TRP A 37 10.81 0.92 15.59
CA TRP A 37 10.04 2.05 16.08
C TRP A 37 10.89 3.27 16.46
N GLU A 38 12.06 3.05 17.04
CA GLU A 38 13.01 4.14 17.36
C GLU A 38 13.51 4.83 16.09
N ILE A 39 13.78 4.05 15.03
CA ILE A 39 14.20 4.58 13.74
C ILE A 39 13.09 5.41 13.12
N ILE A 40 11.84 4.93 13.11
CA ILE A 40 10.69 5.67 12.58
C ILE A 40 10.51 7.00 13.33
N LYS A 41 10.53 7.00 14.65
CA LYS A 41 10.45 8.24 15.46
C LYS A 41 11.55 9.24 15.10
N ASN A 42 12.78 8.76 14.96
CA ASN A 42 13.91 9.62 14.60
C ASN A 42 13.79 10.21 13.19
N LEU A 43 13.22 9.45 12.24
CA LEU A 43 12.94 9.93 10.89
C LEU A 43 11.86 11.02 10.90
N SER A 44 10.76 10.78 11.61
CA SER A 44 9.63 11.73 11.72
C SER A 44 10.01 13.05 12.39
N GLN A 45 11.04 13.06 13.24
CA GLN A 45 11.55 14.28 13.86
C GLN A 45 12.45 15.11 12.94
N LYS A 46 13.05 14.49 11.92
CA LYS A 46 14.01 15.12 11.03
C LYS A 46 13.44 15.58 9.71
N GLU A 47 12.35 14.98 9.30
CA GLU A 47 11.77 15.19 7.98
C GLU A 47 10.23 15.29 8.10
N GLN A 48 9.71 16.44 7.66
CA GLN A 48 8.29 16.76 7.77
C GLN A 48 7.35 15.82 7.00
N HIS A 49 7.87 15.16 5.94
CA HIS A 49 7.08 14.21 5.15
C HIS A 49 6.93 12.85 5.83
N PHE A 50 7.68 12.57 6.89
CA PHE A 50 7.62 11.29 7.58
C PHE A 50 6.69 11.34 8.79
N VAL A 51 5.77 10.41 8.84
CA VAL A 51 4.85 10.15 9.96
C VAL A 51 4.95 8.69 10.33
N GLY A 52 4.77 8.36 11.58
CA GLY A 52 4.80 6.97 12.05
C GLY A 52 3.68 6.66 13.02
N ILE A 53 3.09 5.48 12.87
CA ILE A 53 2.19 4.88 13.87
C ILE A 53 2.72 3.51 14.29
N THR A 54 2.39 3.09 15.50
CA THR A 54 2.77 1.77 16.00
C THR A 54 1.61 1.08 16.67
N GLN A 55 1.43 -0.19 16.38
CA GLN A 55 0.50 -1.04 17.09
C GLN A 55 1.10 -1.49 18.43
N SER A 56 0.25 -1.72 19.43
CA SER A 56 0.68 -2.16 20.77
C SER A 56 1.31 -3.56 20.77
N ARG A 57 1.05 -4.37 19.77
CA ARG A 57 1.59 -5.71 19.53
C ARG A 57 1.46 -6.09 18.07
N ASN A 58 2.18 -7.11 17.63
CA ASN A 58 2.02 -7.68 16.31
C ASN A 58 0.58 -8.23 16.12
N ARG A 59 -0.09 -7.73 15.08
CA ARG A 59 -1.46 -8.09 14.68
C ARG A 59 -1.51 -8.70 13.28
N GLY A 60 -0.36 -8.79 12.63
CA GLY A 60 -0.20 -9.27 11.26
C GLY A 60 -0.37 -8.20 10.20
N HIS A 61 0.21 -8.48 9.05
CA HIS A 61 0.36 -7.56 7.92
C HIS A 61 -0.96 -6.85 7.54
N GLN A 62 -2.05 -7.59 7.34
CA GLN A 62 -3.34 -7.01 6.92
C GLN A 62 -3.89 -5.99 7.94
N ASN A 63 -3.75 -6.28 9.23
CA ASN A 63 -4.16 -5.34 10.28
C ASN A 63 -3.24 -4.10 10.34
N ALA A 64 -1.97 -4.24 10.02
CA ALA A 64 -1.05 -3.10 9.93
C ALA A 64 -1.44 -2.20 8.75
N VAL A 65 -1.68 -2.77 7.56
CA VAL A 65 -2.16 -2.02 6.39
C VAL A 65 -3.48 -1.31 6.71
N LEU A 66 -4.45 -2.04 7.29
CA LEU A 66 -5.73 -1.46 7.69
C LEU A 66 -5.57 -0.30 8.68
N ALA A 67 -4.69 -0.43 9.68
CA ALA A 67 -4.42 0.64 10.64
C ALA A 67 -3.88 1.90 9.94
N GLY A 68 -2.96 1.73 8.98
CA GLY A 68 -2.43 2.83 8.18
C GLY A 68 -3.50 3.52 7.32
N LEU A 69 -4.34 2.75 6.65
CA LEU A 69 -5.43 3.28 5.82
C LEU A 69 -6.46 4.04 6.64
N MET A 70 -6.84 3.51 7.82
CA MET A 70 -7.81 4.16 8.71
C MET A 70 -7.27 5.44 9.34
N GLU A 71 -5.97 5.49 9.67
CA GLU A 71 -5.31 6.72 10.12
C GLU A 71 -5.27 7.77 9.01
N ALA A 72 -4.92 7.37 7.80
CA ALA A 72 -4.81 8.28 6.65
C ALA A 72 -6.16 8.82 6.17
N LYS A 73 -7.25 8.08 6.36
CA LYS A 73 -8.60 8.36 5.85
C LYS A 73 -9.08 9.80 6.05
N ASP A 74 -8.75 10.42 7.18
CA ASP A 74 -9.22 11.77 7.54
C ASP A 74 -8.20 12.87 7.16
N HIS A 75 -7.09 12.52 6.50
CA HIS A 75 -5.97 13.42 6.25
C HIS A 75 -5.51 13.51 4.79
N CYS A 76 -6.11 12.77 3.86
CA CYS A 76 -5.66 12.73 2.48
C CYS A 76 -6.79 12.52 1.48
N ASP A 77 -6.54 12.84 0.21
CA ASP A 77 -7.44 12.55 -0.91
C ASP A 77 -7.24 11.13 -1.43
N ILE A 78 -6.01 10.64 -1.39
CA ILE A 78 -5.61 9.30 -1.80
C ILE A 78 -4.60 8.70 -0.84
N THR A 79 -4.55 7.37 -0.80
CA THR A 79 -3.47 6.59 -0.20
C THR A 79 -2.83 5.68 -1.22
N ILE A 80 -1.52 5.48 -1.13
CA ILE A 80 -0.82 4.41 -1.85
C ILE A 80 -0.16 3.52 -0.80
N SER A 81 -0.63 2.26 -0.68
CA SER A 81 0.01 1.26 0.17
C SER A 81 1.07 0.51 -0.60
N ILE A 82 2.23 0.32 0.01
CA ILE A 82 3.38 -0.38 -0.59
C ILE A 82 4.22 -1.05 0.50
N ASP A 83 4.78 -2.21 0.21
CA ASP A 83 5.68 -2.92 1.11
C ASP A 83 7.05 -2.24 1.21
N CYS A 84 7.64 -2.24 2.40
CA CYS A 84 8.95 -1.62 2.66
C CYS A 84 10.14 -2.50 2.24
N ASP A 85 9.92 -3.66 1.63
CA ASP A 85 10.97 -4.64 1.26
C ASP A 85 11.69 -4.31 -0.06
N GLY A 86 11.16 -3.33 -0.81
CA GLY A 86 11.74 -2.86 -2.07
C GLY A 86 11.53 -3.78 -3.26
N GLN A 87 10.56 -4.71 -3.18
CA GLN A 87 10.23 -5.61 -4.31
C GLN A 87 9.30 -4.94 -5.33
N ASP A 88 8.51 -3.97 -4.90
CA ASP A 88 7.59 -3.24 -5.77
C ASP A 88 8.27 -2.05 -6.46
N ASP A 89 7.89 -1.76 -7.70
CA ASP A 89 8.42 -0.64 -8.45
C ASP A 89 7.81 0.68 -7.98
N ILE A 90 8.60 1.46 -7.24
CA ILE A 90 8.17 2.77 -6.74
C ILE A 90 7.78 3.74 -7.87
N ASN A 91 8.28 3.55 -9.10
CA ASN A 91 7.97 4.44 -10.21
C ASN A 91 6.53 4.26 -10.72
N ALA A 92 5.91 3.11 -10.46
CA ALA A 92 4.49 2.92 -10.78
C ALA A 92 3.56 3.89 -10.04
N MET A 93 4.02 4.56 -8.97
CA MET A 93 3.25 5.62 -8.29
C MET A 93 2.85 6.76 -9.23
N ASP A 94 3.65 7.08 -10.25
CA ASP A 94 3.32 8.12 -11.22
C ASP A 94 2.06 7.77 -12.02
N GLU A 95 2.02 6.53 -12.52
CA GLU A 95 0.88 6.02 -13.30
C GLU A 95 -0.37 5.85 -12.42
N MET A 96 -0.18 5.44 -11.14
CA MET A 96 -1.28 5.33 -10.19
C MET A 96 -1.92 6.69 -9.91
N VAL A 97 -1.11 7.74 -9.69
CA VAL A 97 -1.63 9.09 -9.47
C VAL A 97 -2.30 9.62 -10.73
N ASP A 98 -1.72 9.40 -11.91
CA ASP A 98 -2.33 9.80 -13.18
C ASP A 98 -3.70 9.14 -13.38
N ALA A 99 -3.82 7.83 -13.13
CA ALA A 99 -5.09 7.11 -13.20
C ALA A 99 -6.14 7.67 -12.23
N PHE A 100 -5.73 8.05 -11.01
CA PHE A 100 -6.64 8.73 -10.07
C PHE A 100 -7.11 10.09 -10.61
N LEU A 101 -6.21 10.89 -11.17
CA LEU A 101 -6.55 12.18 -11.76
C LEU A 101 -7.50 12.05 -12.98
N GLU A 102 -7.44 10.91 -13.67
CA GLU A 102 -8.38 10.53 -14.73
C GLU A 102 -9.72 9.99 -14.20
N GLY A 103 -9.87 9.83 -12.88
CA GLY A 103 -11.13 9.47 -12.22
C GLY A 103 -11.20 8.05 -11.67
N CYS A 104 -10.10 7.30 -11.61
CA CYS A 104 -10.07 5.98 -10.98
C CYS A 104 -10.01 6.10 -9.46
N ASP A 105 -10.93 5.46 -8.74
CA ASP A 105 -10.92 5.42 -7.28
C ASP A 105 -10.03 4.34 -6.68
N VAL A 106 -9.74 3.28 -7.45
CA VAL A 106 -8.91 2.14 -7.05
C VAL A 106 -7.96 1.80 -8.18
N VAL A 107 -6.67 1.76 -7.90
CA VAL A 107 -5.64 1.36 -8.87
C VAL A 107 -4.75 0.28 -8.22
N TYR A 108 -4.61 -0.86 -8.87
CA TYR A 108 -3.77 -1.97 -8.39
C TYR A 108 -2.43 -2.00 -9.10
N GLY A 109 -1.35 -2.16 -8.33
CA GLY A 109 -0.06 -2.56 -8.85
C GLY A 109 -0.06 -4.04 -9.19
N VAL A 110 0.01 -4.39 -10.48
CA VAL A 110 0.04 -5.77 -10.94
C VAL A 110 1.46 -6.15 -11.32
N ARG A 111 2.00 -7.20 -10.70
CA ARG A 111 3.33 -7.72 -11.06
C ARG A 111 3.27 -8.41 -12.41
N SER A 112 3.93 -7.84 -13.42
CA SER A 112 3.90 -8.35 -14.81
C SER A 112 4.63 -9.67 -15.01
N LYS A 113 5.63 -10.03 -14.15
CA LYS A 113 6.38 -11.29 -14.21
C LYS A 113 6.79 -11.78 -12.82
N ARG A 114 6.46 -13.02 -12.50
CA ARG A 114 7.09 -13.82 -11.44
C ARG A 114 8.08 -14.78 -12.08
N ASP A 115 9.28 -14.31 -12.42
CA ASP A 115 10.32 -15.16 -13.04
C ASP A 115 10.92 -16.21 -12.09
N THR A 116 10.57 -16.17 -10.81
CA THR A 116 11.11 -17.05 -9.75
C THR A 116 10.17 -18.17 -9.29
N ASP A 117 8.93 -18.23 -9.79
CA ASP A 117 8.00 -19.27 -9.36
C ASP A 117 8.26 -20.61 -10.10
N THR A 118 8.45 -21.67 -9.32
CA THR A 118 8.55 -23.03 -9.82
C THR A 118 7.29 -23.38 -10.63
N PHE A 119 7.46 -24.07 -11.77
CA PHE A 119 6.38 -24.47 -12.70
C PHE A 119 5.15 -25.06 -11.97
N PHE A 120 5.38 -25.84 -10.91
CA PHE A 120 4.32 -26.44 -10.11
C PHE A 120 3.49 -25.42 -9.31
N LYS A 121 4.12 -24.37 -8.73
CA LYS A 121 3.42 -23.28 -8.03
C LYS A 121 2.56 -22.45 -8.98
N LYS A 122 3.08 -22.18 -10.17
CA LYS A 122 2.36 -21.44 -11.20
C LYS A 122 1.12 -22.21 -11.66
N PHE A 123 1.26 -23.51 -11.92
CA PHE A 123 0.15 -24.37 -12.35
C PHE A 123 -0.95 -24.50 -11.30
N THR A 124 -0.60 -24.67 -10.01
CA THR A 124 -1.59 -24.76 -8.92
C THR A 124 -2.31 -23.44 -8.68
N ALA A 125 -1.60 -22.31 -8.73
CA ALA A 125 -2.20 -20.97 -8.61
C ALA A 125 -3.16 -20.69 -9.78
N GLU A 126 -2.75 -20.93 -11.02
CA GLU A 126 -3.63 -20.73 -12.18
C GLU A 126 -4.89 -21.61 -12.13
N SER A 127 -4.74 -22.86 -11.69
CA SER A 127 -5.89 -23.77 -11.53
C SER A 127 -6.85 -23.30 -10.46
N PHE A 128 -6.35 -22.79 -9.35
CA PHE A 128 -7.16 -22.23 -8.25
C PHE A 128 -7.93 -20.99 -8.71
N TYR A 129 -7.28 -20.05 -9.41
CA TYR A 129 -7.95 -18.85 -9.93
C TYR A 129 -9.00 -19.19 -11.00
N LYS A 130 -8.74 -20.18 -11.86
CA LYS A 130 -9.74 -20.67 -12.84
C LYS A 130 -10.96 -21.25 -12.14
N LEU A 131 -10.76 -21.97 -11.01
CA LEU A 131 -11.84 -22.50 -10.21
C LEU A 131 -12.67 -21.37 -9.58
N LEU A 132 -12.03 -20.33 -9.02
CA LEU A 132 -12.71 -19.16 -8.46
C LEU A 132 -13.53 -18.41 -9.50
N ASN A 133 -12.97 -18.16 -10.69
CA ASN A 133 -13.68 -17.54 -11.79
C ASN A 133 -14.87 -18.36 -12.26
N TRP A 134 -14.74 -19.71 -12.29
CA TRP A 134 -15.86 -20.61 -12.60
C TRP A 134 -16.96 -20.55 -11.54
N MET A 135 -16.61 -20.29 -10.28
CA MET A 135 -17.55 -20.07 -9.18
C MET A 135 -18.17 -18.67 -9.18
N GLY A 136 -17.85 -17.80 -10.16
CA GLY A 136 -18.40 -16.46 -10.30
C GLY A 136 -17.70 -15.39 -9.44
N VAL A 137 -16.53 -15.69 -8.89
CA VAL A 137 -15.72 -14.74 -8.13
C VAL A 137 -14.73 -14.06 -9.09
N GLU A 138 -14.91 -12.76 -9.35
CA GLU A 138 -13.95 -11.95 -10.08
C GLU A 138 -12.76 -11.63 -9.18
N VAL A 139 -11.63 -12.30 -9.41
CA VAL A 139 -10.39 -12.06 -8.67
C VAL A 139 -9.40 -11.36 -9.57
N VAL A 140 -8.83 -10.24 -9.12
CA VAL A 140 -7.71 -9.59 -9.82
C VAL A 140 -6.48 -10.48 -9.69
N PHE A 141 -6.03 -11.00 -10.81
CA PHE A 141 -4.89 -11.93 -10.88
C PHE A 141 -3.58 -11.19 -10.53
N ASN A 142 -2.73 -11.78 -9.69
CA ASN A 142 -1.41 -11.23 -9.32
C ASN A 142 -1.43 -9.83 -8.66
N HIS A 143 -2.51 -9.44 -7.96
CA HIS A 143 -2.49 -8.21 -7.19
C HIS A 143 -1.48 -8.32 -6.04
N ALA A 144 -0.62 -7.32 -5.92
CA ALA A 144 0.19 -7.09 -4.74
C ALA A 144 -0.60 -6.22 -3.76
N ASP A 145 -0.14 -6.12 -2.50
CA ASP A 145 -0.67 -5.12 -1.54
C ASP A 145 -0.31 -3.68 -1.94
N TYR A 146 0.27 -3.51 -3.13
CA TYR A 146 0.58 -2.24 -3.77
C TYR A 146 -0.66 -1.72 -4.49
N ARG A 147 -1.33 -0.75 -3.87
CA ARG A 147 -2.57 -0.17 -4.41
C ARG A 147 -2.75 1.28 -4.03
N LEU A 148 -3.42 2.03 -4.92
CA LEU A 148 -3.96 3.35 -4.64
C LEU A 148 -5.44 3.22 -4.31
N LEU A 149 -5.88 3.90 -3.25
CA LEU A 149 -7.28 4.03 -2.86
C LEU A 149 -7.63 5.51 -2.67
N SER A 150 -8.75 5.95 -3.26
CA SER A 150 -9.29 7.30 -3.00
C SER A 150 -9.87 7.41 -1.59
N ASN A 151 -9.94 8.63 -1.06
CA ASN A 151 -10.58 8.90 0.22
C ASN A 151 -12.05 8.43 0.24
N ARG A 152 -12.76 8.54 -0.87
CA ARG A 152 -14.13 8.03 -1.00
C ARG A 152 -14.21 6.55 -0.69
N VAL A 153 -13.31 5.75 -1.29
CA VAL A 153 -13.23 4.31 -1.04
C VAL A 153 -12.85 4.01 0.41
N LEU A 154 -11.89 4.75 0.98
CA LEU A 154 -11.49 4.57 2.38
C LEU A 154 -12.64 4.83 3.36
N ARG A 155 -13.48 5.84 3.10
CA ARG A 155 -14.66 6.14 3.93
C ARG A 155 -15.72 5.05 3.85
N GLU A 156 -16.00 4.53 2.64
CA GLU A 156 -16.90 3.40 2.49
C GLU A 156 -16.33 2.14 3.17
N PHE A 157 -15.03 1.89 2.98
CA PHE A 157 -14.35 0.76 3.61
C PHE A 157 -14.39 0.80 5.13
N ALA A 158 -14.32 1.98 5.74
CA ALA A 158 -14.43 2.17 7.19
C ALA A 158 -15.82 1.76 7.75
N ASN A 159 -16.85 1.70 6.91
CA ASN A 159 -18.19 1.25 7.30
C ASN A 159 -18.34 -0.27 7.37
N PHE A 160 -17.38 -1.03 6.82
CA PHE A 160 -17.39 -2.49 6.93
C PHE A 160 -17.06 -2.94 8.36
N LYS A 161 -17.95 -3.74 8.93
CA LYS A 161 -17.84 -4.21 10.33
C LYS A 161 -17.28 -5.64 10.43
N GLU A 162 -16.79 -6.19 9.36
CA GLU A 162 -16.24 -7.55 9.35
C GLU A 162 -14.92 -7.62 10.11
N VAL A 163 -14.77 -8.66 10.94
CA VAL A 163 -13.58 -8.84 11.81
C VAL A 163 -12.37 -9.34 11.01
N ASN A 164 -12.60 -10.08 9.93
CA ASN A 164 -11.58 -10.67 9.06
C ASN A 164 -11.70 -10.08 7.66
N ILE A 165 -11.28 -8.83 7.51
CA ILE A 165 -11.22 -8.19 6.21
C ILE A 165 -9.93 -8.64 5.52
N PHE A 166 -10.08 -9.27 4.35
CA PHE A 166 -8.97 -9.52 3.44
C PHE A 166 -8.90 -8.35 2.45
N LEU A 167 -7.81 -7.60 2.54
CA LEU A 167 -7.56 -6.41 1.73
C LEU A 167 -6.97 -6.78 0.37
#